data_0e5530983c29aa4c17e32b05cb8d38a9
#
_entry.id   0e5530983c29aa4c17e32b05cb8d38a9
#
_cell.length_a   1.000
_cell.length_b   1.000
_cell.length_c   1.000
_cell.angle_alpha   90.00
_cell.angle_beta   90.00
_cell.angle_gamma   90.00
#
_symmetry.space_group_name_H-M   'P 1'
#
loop_
_entity.id
_entity.type
_entity.pdbx_description
1 polymer ?
#
loop_
_entity_poly.entity_id
_entity_poly.type
_entity_poly.pdbx_seq_one_letter_code
_entity_poly.pdbx_strand_id
1 'polypeptide(L)'
;MASGPITLQQIDAETVETVADFIFLGSKITADGDCSHEIKRRLLLGRKVMTNLDSILKSRDIILSAKVRLVKAMVFPVVMYGCEIWTVKKAEHQRIDAFELWCWRRLLRVPWTARRSNQSILKEISPGCSLVGLMLKLNLLLMRRADSLRIP
;
A
#
# COMPACT_ATOMS: atom_id res chain seq x y z
N MET A 1 -10.89 0.43 -16.34
CA MET A 1 -11.21 -0.86 -17.00
C MET A 1 -12.12 -1.69 -16.10
N ALA A 2 -13.14 -2.27 -16.66
CA ALA A 2 -14.03 -3.18 -15.94
C ALA A 2 -13.53 -4.62 -16.08
N SER A 3 -13.59 -5.40 -15.01
CA SER A 3 -13.27 -6.82 -14.99
C SER A 3 -14.35 -7.58 -14.20
N GLY A 4 -14.62 -8.82 -14.59
CA GLY A 4 -15.67 -9.65 -14.01
C GLY A 4 -16.95 -9.70 -14.84
N PRO A 5 -17.97 -10.48 -14.39
CA PRO A 5 -19.21 -10.61 -15.11
C PRO A 5 -19.96 -9.29 -15.17
N ILE A 6 -20.49 -8.97 -16.34
CA ILE A 6 -21.27 -7.76 -16.58
C ILE A 6 -22.75 -8.14 -16.50
N THR A 7 -23.50 -7.42 -15.67
CA THR A 7 -24.96 -7.56 -15.58
C THR A 7 -25.60 -6.21 -15.95
N LEU A 8 -26.72 -6.26 -16.67
CA LEU A 8 -27.48 -5.07 -17.06
C LEU A 8 -28.63 -4.88 -16.07
N GLN A 9 -28.75 -3.69 -15.52
CA GLN A 9 -29.88 -3.26 -14.69
C GLN A 9 -30.52 -2.01 -15.27
N GLN A 10 -31.81 -1.90 -15.12
CA GLN A 10 -32.57 -0.73 -15.60
C GLN A 10 -32.92 0.15 -14.40
N ILE A 11 -32.48 1.40 -14.43
CA ILE A 11 -32.75 2.42 -13.42
C ILE A 11 -33.34 3.64 -14.12
N ASP A 12 -34.52 4.08 -13.70
CA ASP A 12 -35.21 5.26 -14.28
C ASP A 12 -35.34 5.21 -15.81
N ALA A 13 -35.70 4.03 -16.34
CA ALA A 13 -35.83 3.74 -17.78
C ALA A 13 -34.51 3.80 -18.59
N GLU A 14 -33.37 3.95 -17.93
CA GLU A 14 -32.05 3.83 -18.52
C GLU A 14 -31.40 2.47 -18.17
N THR A 15 -30.71 1.88 -19.14
CA THR A 15 -29.97 0.64 -18.92
C THR A 15 -28.59 0.96 -18.39
N VAL A 16 -28.29 0.46 -17.18
CA VAL A 16 -27.01 0.67 -16.51
C VAL A 16 -26.26 -0.67 -16.43
N GLU A 17 -24.99 -0.62 -16.82
CA GLU A 17 -24.08 -1.76 -16.75
C GLU A 17 -23.56 -1.93 -15.33
N THR A 18 -23.68 -3.14 -14.74
CA THR A 18 -23.10 -3.47 -13.44
C THR A 18 -21.91 -4.40 -13.64
N VAL A 19 -20.80 -4.11 -12.95
CA VAL A 19 -19.56 -4.89 -13.02
C VAL A 19 -19.12 -5.33 -11.63
N ALA A 20 -18.42 -6.46 -11.56
CA ALA A 20 -17.93 -6.99 -10.28
C ALA A 20 -16.80 -6.15 -9.69
N ASP A 21 -15.92 -5.63 -10.54
CA ASP A 21 -14.85 -4.74 -10.15
C ASP A 21 -14.50 -3.76 -11.28
N PHE A 22 -13.91 -2.63 -10.91
CA PHE A 22 -13.42 -1.64 -11.87
C PHE A 22 -12.31 -0.78 -11.27
N ILE A 23 -11.54 -0.11 -12.13
CA ILE A 23 -10.51 0.84 -11.69
C ILE A 23 -11.08 2.25 -11.83
N PHE A 24 -11.10 2.99 -10.72
CA PHE A 24 -11.57 4.36 -10.64
C PHE A 24 -10.51 5.24 -10.00
N LEU A 25 -10.09 6.29 -10.69
CA LEU A 25 -9.04 7.21 -10.24
C LEU A 25 -7.76 6.49 -9.77
N GLY A 26 -7.39 5.41 -10.47
CA GLY A 26 -6.20 4.63 -10.16
C GLY A 26 -6.37 3.60 -9.03
N SER A 27 -7.56 3.47 -8.44
CA SER A 27 -7.87 2.49 -7.41
C SER A 27 -8.83 1.41 -7.91
N LYS A 28 -8.55 0.16 -7.58
CA LYS A 28 -9.43 -0.95 -7.89
C LYS A 28 -10.56 -1.04 -6.85
N ILE A 29 -11.79 -0.95 -7.32
CA ILE A 29 -13.00 -1.04 -6.50
C ILE A 29 -13.73 -2.33 -6.86
N THR A 30 -14.09 -3.12 -5.86
CA THR A 30 -14.86 -4.35 -6.01
C THR A 30 -16.30 -4.16 -5.53
N ALA A 31 -17.22 -4.91 -6.11
CA ALA A 31 -18.65 -4.81 -5.79
C ALA A 31 -18.97 -5.19 -4.33
N ASP A 32 -18.17 -6.07 -3.74
CA ASP A 32 -18.31 -6.54 -2.35
C ASP A 32 -17.65 -5.59 -1.32
N GLY A 33 -16.95 -4.55 -1.78
CA GLY A 33 -16.23 -3.61 -0.91
C GLY A 33 -14.97 -4.18 -0.28
N ASP A 34 -14.50 -5.37 -0.71
CA ASP A 34 -13.27 -5.97 -0.21
C ASP A 34 -12.04 -5.29 -0.83
N CYS A 35 -11.17 -4.78 0.03
CA CYS A 35 -9.97 -4.06 -0.37
C CYS A 35 -8.76 -4.97 -0.64
N SER A 36 -8.86 -6.28 -0.45
CA SER A 36 -7.71 -7.19 -0.54
C SER A 36 -7.07 -7.20 -1.93
N HIS A 37 -7.85 -7.13 -3.00
CA HIS A 37 -7.33 -7.05 -4.36
C HIS A 37 -6.57 -5.77 -4.63
N GLU A 38 -7.09 -4.63 -4.15
CA GLU A 38 -6.42 -3.34 -4.29
C GLU A 38 -5.13 -3.31 -3.48
N ILE A 39 -5.14 -3.83 -2.27
CA ILE A 39 -3.94 -3.92 -1.41
C ILE A 39 -2.85 -4.74 -2.12
N LYS A 40 -3.18 -5.91 -2.64
CA LYS A 40 -2.25 -6.75 -3.39
C LYS A 40 -1.68 -6.03 -4.61
N ARG A 41 -2.55 -5.35 -5.35
CA ARG A 41 -2.15 -4.57 -6.54
C ARG A 41 -1.17 -3.46 -6.15
N ARG A 42 -1.44 -2.73 -5.08
CA ARG A 42 -0.59 -1.64 -4.57
C ARG A 42 0.76 -2.16 -4.11
N LEU A 43 0.80 -3.29 -3.43
CA LEU A 43 2.05 -3.92 -3.03
C LEU A 43 2.91 -4.31 -4.24
N LEU A 44 2.29 -4.82 -5.30
CA LEU A 44 3.01 -5.11 -6.55
C LEU A 44 3.58 -3.86 -7.22
N LEU A 45 2.83 -2.76 -7.23
CA LEU A 45 3.31 -1.48 -7.75
C LEU A 45 4.48 -0.95 -6.91
N GLY A 46 4.39 -1.08 -5.59
CA GLY A 46 5.48 -0.73 -4.67
C GLY A 46 6.74 -1.54 -4.93
N ARG A 47 6.61 -2.83 -5.21
CA ARG A 47 7.75 -3.70 -5.59
C ARG A 47 8.42 -3.24 -6.88
N LYS A 48 7.64 -2.83 -7.87
CA LYS A 48 8.19 -2.28 -9.13
C LYS A 48 9.01 -1.01 -8.88
N VAL A 49 8.47 -0.09 -8.08
CA VAL A 49 9.18 1.15 -7.73
C VAL A 49 10.47 0.83 -6.98
N MET A 50 10.42 -0.08 -6.00
CA MET A 50 11.59 -0.49 -5.23
C MET A 50 12.67 -1.12 -6.14
N THR A 51 12.28 -1.93 -7.11
CA THR A 51 13.18 -2.53 -8.09
C THR A 51 13.81 -1.46 -8.98
N ASN A 52 13.06 -0.45 -9.39
CA ASN A 52 13.57 0.67 -10.19
C ASN A 52 14.59 1.52 -9.42
N LEU A 53 14.49 1.59 -8.10
CA LEU A 53 15.43 2.31 -7.24
C LEU A 53 16.70 1.51 -6.95
N ASP A 54 16.79 0.27 -7.37
CA ASP A 54 17.87 -0.65 -6.99
C ASP A 54 19.28 -0.10 -7.34
N SER A 55 19.44 0.55 -8.49
CA SER A 55 20.69 1.18 -8.89
C SER A 55 21.16 2.27 -7.91
N ILE A 56 20.23 3.07 -7.41
CA ILE A 56 20.49 4.12 -6.42
C ILE A 56 20.79 3.50 -5.05
N LEU A 57 19.99 2.49 -4.65
CA LEU A 57 20.15 1.82 -3.36
C LEU A 57 21.45 1.00 -3.27
N LYS A 58 22.02 0.61 -4.41
CA LYS A 58 23.33 -0.06 -4.50
C LYS A 58 24.49 0.90 -4.24
N SER A 59 24.33 2.18 -4.47
CA SER A 59 25.43 3.15 -4.36
C SER A 59 25.96 3.19 -2.93
N ARG A 60 27.28 3.12 -2.79
CA ARG A 60 27.99 3.25 -1.52
C ARG A 60 28.14 4.70 -1.08
N ASP A 61 27.98 5.62 -2.02
CA ASP A 61 28.15 7.07 -1.77
C ASP A 61 26.95 7.68 -1.04
N ILE A 62 25.82 6.96 -1.02
CA ILE A 62 24.58 7.41 -0.37
C ILE A 62 24.48 6.76 1.01
N ILE A 63 24.36 7.59 2.04
CA ILE A 63 24.23 7.12 3.43
C ILE A 63 22.88 6.41 3.66
N LEU A 64 22.86 5.52 4.64
CA LEU A 64 21.68 4.72 4.96
C LEU A 64 20.42 5.55 5.25
N SER A 65 20.54 6.62 6.02
CA SER A 65 19.41 7.50 6.35
C SER A 65 18.79 8.14 5.10
N ALA A 66 19.60 8.52 4.11
CA ALA A 66 19.11 9.05 2.84
C ALA A 66 18.38 7.98 2.02
N LYS A 67 18.89 6.76 2.01
CA LYS A 67 18.23 5.62 1.35
C LYS A 67 16.86 5.31 1.99
N VAL A 68 16.78 5.33 3.30
CA VAL A 68 15.51 5.13 4.04
C VAL A 68 14.50 6.21 3.68
N ARG A 69 14.93 7.48 3.64
CA ARG A 69 14.06 8.59 3.23
C ARG A 69 13.58 8.43 1.79
N LEU A 70 14.44 7.96 0.89
CA LEU A 70 14.10 7.73 -0.51
C LEU A 70 13.00 6.68 -0.64
N VAL A 71 13.12 5.56 0.07
CA VAL A 71 12.09 4.51 0.08
C VAL A 71 10.77 5.04 0.63
N LYS A 72 10.80 5.75 1.73
CA LYS A 72 9.60 6.37 2.32
C LYS A 72 8.94 7.41 1.41
N ALA A 73 9.73 8.14 0.65
CA ALA A 73 9.23 9.19 -0.25
C ALA A 73 8.71 8.66 -1.58
N MET A 74 9.28 7.57 -2.11
CA MET A 74 9.00 7.06 -3.44
C MET A 74 8.16 5.80 -3.46
N VAL A 75 8.38 4.88 -2.53
CA VAL A 75 7.72 3.57 -2.50
C VAL A 75 6.43 3.61 -1.68
N PHE A 76 6.48 4.14 -0.47
CA PHE A 76 5.35 4.16 0.45
C PHE A 76 4.12 4.92 -0.10
N PRO A 77 4.25 6.10 -0.72
CA PRO A 77 3.09 6.78 -1.30
C PRO A 77 2.39 5.99 -2.40
N VAL A 78 3.11 5.21 -3.20
CA VAL A 78 2.53 4.35 -4.24
C VAL A 78 1.69 3.24 -3.61
N VAL A 79 2.17 2.63 -2.53
CA VAL A 79 1.45 1.58 -1.79
C VAL A 79 0.27 2.14 -1.04
N MET A 80 0.42 3.31 -0.43
CA MET A 80 -0.58 3.94 0.43
C MET A 80 -1.68 4.70 -0.32
N TYR A 81 -1.56 4.86 -1.64
CA TYR A 81 -2.55 5.60 -2.42
C TYR A 81 -3.95 5.01 -2.25
N GLY A 82 -4.88 5.82 -1.77
CA GLY A 82 -6.26 5.41 -1.53
C GLY A 82 -6.48 4.58 -0.25
N CYS A 83 -5.46 4.41 0.60
CA CYS A 83 -5.54 3.56 1.80
C CYS A 83 -6.49 4.12 2.87
N GLU A 84 -6.88 5.37 2.78
CA GLU A 84 -7.77 6.04 3.73
C GLU A 84 -9.13 5.37 3.86
N ILE A 85 -9.58 4.73 2.77
CA ILE A 85 -10.88 4.06 2.71
C ILE A 85 -10.80 2.54 2.91
N TRP A 86 -9.58 1.99 3.10
CA TRP A 86 -9.42 0.55 3.24
C TRP A 86 -9.83 0.07 4.62
N THR A 87 -10.57 -1.05 4.64
CA THR A 87 -10.73 -1.87 5.83
C THR A 87 -9.65 -2.95 5.78
N VAL A 88 -8.59 -2.78 6.56
CA VAL A 88 -7.43 -3.68 6.54
C VAL A 88 -7.67 -4.83 7.51
N LYS A 89 -7.79 -6.04 6.99
CA LYS A 89 -7.94 -7.28 7.77
C LYS A 89 -6.58 -7.76 8.27
N LYS A 90 -6.58 -8.69 9.23
CA LYS A 90 -5.36 -9.25 9.80
C LYS A 90 -4.41 -9.85 8.75
N ALA A 91 -4.96 -10.54 7.75
CA ALA A 91 -4.17 -11.13 6.67
C ALA A 91 -3.46 -10.06 5.82
N GLU A 92 -4.14 -8.95 5.54
CA GLU A 92 -3.55 -7.82 4.82
C GLU A 92 -2.50 -7.09 5.65
N HIS A 93 -2.70 -6.94 6.97
CA HIS A 93 -1.66 -6.43 7.88
C HIS A 93 -0.37 -7.24 7.74
N GLN A 94 -0.47 -8.55 7.78
CA GLN A 94 0.68 -9.44 7.63
C GLN A 94 1.39 -9.28 6.28
N ARG A 95 0.62 -9.11 5.21
CA ARG A 95 1.17 -8.87 3.87
C ARG A 95 1.87 -7.53 3.76
N ILE A 96 1.31 -6.50 4.34
CA ILE A 96 1.90 -5.15 4.35
C ILE A 96 3.19 -5.15 5.16
N ASP A 97 3.19 -5.79 6.33
CA ASP A 97 4.39 -5.93 7.15
C ASP A 97 5.49 -6.74 6.45
N ALA A 98 5.12 -7.83 5.79
CA ALA A 98 6.04 -8.64 4.99
C ALA A 98 6.64 -7.83 3.83
N PHE A 99 5.84 -7.01 3.17
CA PHE A 99 6.31 -6.11 2.12
C PHE A 99 7.30 -5.07 2.65
N GLU A 100 6.99 -4.44 3.77
CA GLU A 100 7.88 -3.47 4.41
C GLU A 100 9.24 -4.09 4.75
N LEU A 101 9.24 -5.27 5.36
CA LEU A 101 10.47 -6.01 5.66
C LEU A 101 11.24 -6.39 4.39
N TRP A 102 10.54 -6.78 3.34
CA TRP A 102 11.16 -7.05 2.05
C TRP A 102 11.89 -5.81 1.51
N CYS A 103 11.27 -4.62 1.61
CA CYS A 103 11.89 -3.36 1.23
C CYS A 103 13.18 -3.09 2.01
N TRP A 104 13.12 -3.25 3.34
CA TRP A 104 14.28 -2.99 4.20
C TRP A 104 15.39 -4.00 3.99
N ARG A 105 15.09 -5.27 3.83
CA ARG A 105 16.08 -6.30 3.50
C ARG A 105 16.77 -6.02 2.16
N ARG A 106 16.00 -5.61 1.17
CA ARG A 106 16.53 -5.24 -0.13
C ARG A 106 17.42 -3.99 -0.05
N LEU A 107 17.03 -3.01 0.72
CA LEU A 107 17.82 -1.79 0.96
C LEU A 107 19.15 -2.12 1.64
N LEU A 108 19.14 -2.95 2.68
CA LEU A 108 20.33 -3.40 3.41
C LEU A 108 21.12 -4.48 2.68
N ARG A 109 20.59 -5.02 1.59
CA ARG A 109 21.19 -6.13 0.83
C ARG A 109 21.39 -7.39 1.66
N VAL A 110 20.46 -7.66 2.54
CA VAL A 110 20.43 -8.89 3.34
C VAL A 110 19.64 -9.94 2.58
N PRO A 111 20.28 -11.04 2.10
CA PRO A 111 19.55 -12.14 1.47
C PRO A 111 18.67 -12.83 2.51
N TRP A 112 17.55 -13.38 2.09
CA TRP A 112 16.64 -14.11 2.98
C TRP A 112 17.32 -15.32 3.65
N THR A 113 18.38 -15.85 3.05
CA THR A 113 19.20 -16.96 3.56
C THR A 113 20.11 -16.54 4.73
N ALA A 114 20.32 -15.27 4.98
CA ALA A 114 21.25 -14.76 6.00
C ALA A 114 20.76 -14.96 7.44
N ARG A 115 19.60 -15.57 7.67
CA ARG A 115 19.02 -15.86 9.01
C ARG A 115 18.99 -14.67 9.96
N ARG A 116 18.99 -13.47 9.45
CA ARG A 116 18.91 -12.25 10.24
C ARG A 116 17.47 -12.01 10.67
N SER A 117 17.24 -11.72 11.96
CA SER A 117 15.90 -11.52 12.50
C SER A 117 15.25 -10.25 11.97
N ASN A 118 13.92 -10.23 11.88
CA ASN A 118 13.16 -9.05 11.49
C ASN A 118 13.41 -7.88 12.45
N GLN A 119 13.52 -8.15 13.75
CA GLN A 119 13.81 -7.14 14.78
C GLN A 119 15.18 -6.49 14.56
N SER A 120 16.20 -7.26 14.19
CA SER A 120 17.52 -6.75 13.86
C SER A 120 17.49 -5.81 12.65
N ILE A 121 16.72 -6.17 11.60
CA ILE A 121 16.53 -5.34 10.42
C ILE A 121 15.85 -4.01 10.79
N LEU A 122 14.75 -4.06 11.51
CA LEU A 122 14.00 -2.87 11.93
C LEU A 122 14.81 -1.96 12.85
N LYS A 123 15.61 -2.54 13.74
CA LYS A 123 16.49 -1.77 14.62
C LYS A 123 17.55 -0.99 13.85
N GLU A 124 18.14 -1.59 12.82
CA GLU A 124 19.15 -0.93 11.99
C GLU A 124 18.53 0.17 11.12
N ILE A 125 17.38 -0.07 10.53
CA ILE A 125 16.66 0.90 9.69
C ILE A 125 16.09 2.03 10.55
N SER A 126 15.57 1.72 11.73
CA SER A 126 14.89 2.67 12.64
C SER A 126 13.85 3.53 11.89
N PRO A 127 12.83 2.90 11.25
CA PRO A 127 11.93 3.63 10.37
C PRO A 127 11.01 4.61 11.09
N GLY A 128 10.94 4.57 12.41
CA GLY A 128 10.02 5.34 13.23
C GLY A 128 8.63 4.73 13.25
N CYS A 129 7.82 5.00 12.23
CA CYS A 129 6.48 4.45 12.11
C CYS A 129 6.44 3.34 11.05
N SER A 130 5.73 2.23 11.32
CA SER A 130 5.51 1.16 10.34
C SER A 130 4.59 1.62 9.21
N LEU A 131 4.63 0.94 8.08
CA LEU A 131 3.76 1.21 6.95
C LEU A 131 2.28 1.04 7.33
N VAL A 132 1.94 -0.02 8.05
CA VAL A 132 0.59 -0.21 8.59
C VAL A 132 0.20 0.92 9.54
N GLY A 133 1.09 1.35 10.41
CA GLY A 133 0.88 2.48 11.32
C GLY A 133 0.57 3.78 10.59
N LEU A 134 1.27 4.07 9.50
CA LEU A 134 1.01 5.22 8.65
C LEU A 134 -0.37 5.14 7.98
N MET A 135 -0.74 3.97 7.46
CA MET A 135 -2.06 3.75 6.86
C MET A 135 -3.20 3.96 7.86
N LEU A 136 -3.08 3.42 9.07
CA LEU A 136 -4.06 3.60 10.14
C LEU A 136 -4.18 5.06 10.56
N LYS A 137 -3.07 5.78 10.61
CA LYS A 137 -3.05 7.20 10.93
C LYS A 137 -3.81 8.04 9.89
N LEU A 138 -3.63 7.75 8.61
CA LEU A 138 -4.37 8.42 7.53
C LEU A 138 -5.86 8.13 7.59
N ASN A 139 -6.22 6.88 7.86
CA ASN A 139 -7.63 6.48 8.03
C ASN A 139 -8.30 7.24 9.17
N LEU A 140 -7.64 7.34 10.32
CA LEU A 140 -8.16 8.12 11.47
C LEU A 140 -8.30 9.60 11.16
N LEU A 141 -7.38 10.18 10.40
CA LEU A 141 -7.46 11.59 9.99
C LEU A 141 -8.67 11.83 9.07
N LEU A 142 -8.95 10.92 8.16
CA LEU A 142 -10.12 10.99 7.30
C LEU A 142 -11.41 10.90 8.11
N MET A 143 -11.50 9.96 9.06
CA MET A 143 -12.66 9.79 9.93
C MET A 143 -12.92 11.06 10.76
N ARG A 144 -11.90 11.64 11.36
CA ARG A 144 -12.01 12.89 12.12
C ARG A 144 -12.53 14.04 11.26
N ARG A 145 -12.08 14.15 10.01
CA ARG A 145 -12.58 15.16 9.06
C ARG A 145 -14.06 14.92 8.74
N ALA A 146 -14.43 13.68 8.50
CA ALA A 146 -15.83 13.32 8.23
C ALA A 146 -16.74 13.67 9.40
N ASP A 147 -16.31 13.41 10.63
CA ASP A 147 -17.05 13.77 11.84
C ASP A 147 -17.18 15.29 12.02
N SER A 148 -16.14 16.04 11.72
CA SER A 148 -16.17 17.51 11.81
C SER A 148 -17.10 18.16 10.77
N LEU A 149 -17.38 17.46 9.66
CA LEU A 149 -18.32 17.93 8.63
C LEU A 149 -19.77 17.56 8.94
N ARG A 150 -20.02 16.72 9.95
CA ARG A 150 -21.36 16.32 10.39
C ARG A 150 -21.96 17.22 11.48
N ILE A 151 -21.52 18.44 11.58
CA ILE A 151 -22.07 19.40 12.56
C ILE A 151 -23.49 19.76 12.13
N PRO A 152 -24.50 19.59 13.04
CA PRO A 152 -25.89 19.96 12.76
C PRO A 152 -26.09 21.47 12.67
#